data_22fcf56b60a1054886faf38dc507ae95
#
_entry.id   22fcf56b60a1054886faf38dc507ae95
#
_cell.length_a   1.000
_cell.length_b   1.000
_cell.length_c   1.000
_cell.angle_alpha   90.00
_cell.angle_beta   90.00
_cell.angle_gamma   90.00
#
_symmetry.space_group_name_H-M   'P 1'
#
loop_
_entity.id
_entity.type
_entity.pdbx_description
1 polymer ?
#
loop_
_entity_poly.entity_id
_entity_poly.type
_entity_poly.pdbx_seq_one_letter_code
_entity_poly.pdbx_strand_id
1 'polypeptide(L)'
;MLFDPRPKTRREDLYDRERELEAFSKAQSPLILVTGLRRTGKSSLIHVALGGRPHIYLDARSFEERGYISYADLLKELQAAFNHAVGRWRSLLDVLRLVEGVEVAGAAVKFRWGKNRVRLADLLNRLDQWAGERGERLYVVFDEAQELSKLRGASVLPALAYSYDNLRNIVFVLSGSKARLLGQFLKLEDPESPLYGRVIDRIELKPFTEEQATDFLTRGAAEWGLSIEDPRQVYRKLGGVPGWLAMYGYKYVTTKSHDAALRETLDTAVSLIRQEFRNFLIGREQAEPRYLTVMKTAKRCAAWSEIKRALEAAEGREINDAEVTKLIKNLVNYSFLEKFGDVYCPPDPVIGEAF
;
A
#
# COMPACT_ATOMS: atom_id res chain seq x y z
N MET A 1 -2.92 -9.74 -19.62
CA MET A 1 -1.72 -9.11 -20.21
C MET A 1 -0.77 -8.69 -19.10
N LEU A 2 0.47 -9.17 -19.12
CA LEU A 2 1.45 -8.91 -18.06
C LEU A 2 1.89 -7.44 -18.03
N PHE A 3 2.07 -6.81 -19.17
CA PHE A 3 2.56 -5.43 -19.30
C PHE A 3 1.48 -4.33 -19.17
N ASP A 4 0.24 -4.67 -18.82
CA ASP A 4 -0.74 -3.64 -18.44
C ASP A 4 -0.31 -2.98 -17.12
N PRO A 5 -0.09 -1.65 -17.06
CA PRO A 5 0.37 -0.98 -15.84
C PRO A 5 -0.71 -0.83 -14.77
N ARG A 6 -1.97 -1.11 -15.09
CA ARG A 6 -3.09 -1.05 -14.12
C ARG A 6 -3.10 -2.24 -13.18
N PRO A 7 -3.71 -2.12 -11.99
CA PRO A 7 -3.90 -3.25 -11.09
C PRO A 7 -4.61 -4.41 -11.79
N LYS A 8 -4.10 -5.63 -11.59
CA LYS A 8 -4.67 -6.84 -12.16
C LYS A 8 -5.94 -7.21 -11.41
N THR A 9 -6.95 -7.67 -12.16
CA THR A 9 -8.24 -8.12 -11.62
C THR A 9 -8.55 -9.57 -11.96
N ARG A 10 -7.78 -10.17 -12.88
CA ARG A 10 -7.93 -11.56 -13.31
C ARG A 10 -6.70 -12.36 -12.93
N ARG A 11 -6.91 -13.63 -12.58
CA ARG A 11 -5.84 -14.53 -12.11
C ARG A 11 -4.77 -14.75 -13.17
N GLU A 12 -5.15 -14.91 -14.42
CA GLU A 12 -4.25 -15.14 -15.54
C GLU A 12 -3.30 -13.96 -15.82
N ASP A 13 -3.67 -12.75 -15.38
CA ASP A 13 -2.84 -11.55 -15.58
C ASP A 13 -1.90 -11.30 -14.38
N LEU A 14 -2.09 -12.02 -13.26
CA LEU A 14 -1.27 -11.88 -12.04
C LEU A 14 -0.13 -12.93 -12.07
N TYR A 15 1.08 -12.46 -12.31
CA TYR A 15 2.26 -13.31 -12.42
C TYR A 15 2.85 -13.65 -11.04
N ASP A 16 3.14 -14.94 -10.85
CA ASP A 16 3.94 -15.52 -9.76
C ASP A 16 3.55 -15.02 -8.34
N ARG A 17 2.27 -15.17 -8.01
CA ARG A 17 1.71 -14.84 -6.68
C ARG A 17 0.82 -15.96 -6.14
N GLU A 18 1.11 -17.20 -6.52
CA GLU A 18 0.36 -18.40 -6.10
C GLU A 18 0.39 -18.57 -4.59
N ARG A 19 1.57 -18.41 -3.98
CA ARG A 19 1.77 -18.58 -2.54
C ARG A 19 1.00 -17.53 -1.74
N GLU A 20 1.04 -16.28 -2.19
CA GLU A 20 0.33 -15.19 -1.54
C GLU A 20 -1.20 -15.31 -1.71
N LEU A 21 -1.67 -15.75 -2.87
CA LEU A 21 -3.09 -16.05 -3.10
C LEU A 21 -3.56 -17.24 -2.26
N GLU A 22 -2.75 -18.29 -2.14
CA GLU A 22 -3.03 -19.44 -1.28
C GLU A 22 -3.08 -19.00 0.19
N ALA A 23 -2.11 -18.20 0.65
CA ALA A 23 -2.10 -17.65 2.00
C ALA A 23 -3.35 -16.80 2.27
N PHE A 24 -3.76 -15.94 1.30
CA PHE A 24 -4.99 -15.17 1.41
C PHE A 24 -6.24 -16.07 1.51
N SER A 25 -6.31 -17.13 0.72
CA SER A 25 -7.45 -18.04 0.71
C SER A 25 -7.57 -18.88 1.99
N LYS A 26 -6.43 -19.20 2.61
CA LYS A 26 -6.33 -19.97 3.87
C LYS A 26 -6.42 -19.10 5.12
N ALA A 27 -6.44 -17.77 4.98
CA ALA A 27 -6.50 -16.86 6.10
C ALA A 27 -7.76 -17.10 6.95
N GLN A 28 -7.57 -17.29 8.25
CA GLN A 28 -8.63 -17.56 9.22
C GLN A 28 -8.91 -16.35 10.11
N SER A 29 -7.92 -15.49 10.30
CA SER A 29 -8.09 -14.28 11.09
C SER A 29 -9.12 -13.33 10.44
N PRO A 30 -9.96 -12.65 11.25
CA PRO A 30 -10.80 -11.56 10.73
C PRO A 30 -10.00 -10.31 10.33
N LEU A 31 -8.68 -10.34 10.46
CA LEU A 31 -7.78 -9.25 10.07
C LEU A 31 -6.59 -9.79 9.25
N ILE A 32 -6.49 -9.37 8.00
CA ILE A 32 -5.42 -9.74 7.06
C ILE A 32 -4.59 -8.48 6.75
N LEU A 33 -3.28 -8.57 6.93
CA LEU A 33 -2.34 -7.53 6.51
C LEU A 33 -1.65 -7.93 5.22
N VAL A 34 -1.71 -7.06 4.21
CA VAL A 34 -1.01 -7.23 2.93
C VAL A 34 0.05 -6.14 2.82
N THR A 35 1.31 -6.50 2.99
CA THR A 35 2.45 -5.56 3.01
C THR A 35 3.39 -5.78 1.83
N GLY A 36 4.26 -4.83 1.59
CA GLY A 36 5.27 -4.87 0.53
C GLY A 36 5.54 -3.47 -0.02
N LEU A 37 6.65 -3.26 -0.68
CA LEU A 37 7.03 -1.98 -1.27
C LEU A 37 5.92 -1.44 -2.20
N ARG A 38 5.99 -0.16 -2.52
CA ARG A 38 5.14 0.41 -3.57
C ARG A 38 5.36 -0.36 -4.88
N ARG A 39 4.31 -0.54 -5.66
CA ARG A 39 4.33 -1.20 -6.98
C ARG A 39 4.68 -2.69 -6.97
N THR A 40 4.68 -3.36 -5.79
CA THR A 40 4.87 -4.83 -5.72
C THR A 40 3.62 -5.64 -6.08
N GLY A 41 2.49 -4.97 -6.34
CA GLY A 41 1.25 -5.63 -6.79
C GLY A 41 0.25 -5.94 -5.67
N LYS A 42 0.31 -5.29 -4.50
CA LYS A 42 -0.64 -5.49 -3.38
C LYS A 42 -2.10 -5.36 -3.80
N SER A 43 -2.46 -4.23 -4.45
CA SER A 43 -3.84 -4.01 -4.93
C SER A 43 -4.26 -5.07 -5.94
N SER A 44 -3.33 -5.50 -6.83
CA SER A 44 -3.59 -6.60 -7.78
C SER A 44 -3.86 -7.92 -7.07
N LEU A 45 -3.04 -8.27 -6.08
CA LEU A 45 -3.25 -9.47 -5.27
C LEU A 45 -4.63 -9.45 -4.60
N ILE A 46 -5.00 -8.33 -3.95
CA ILE A 46 -6.28 -8.17 -3.26
C ILE A 46 -7.45 -8.30 -4.24
N HIS A 47 -7.40 -7.59 -5.37
CA HIS A 47 -8.46 -7.68 -6.38
C HIS A 47 -8.64 -9.11 -6.93
N VAL A 48 -7.55 -9.80 -7.23
CA VAL A 48 -7.59 -11.19 -7.72
C VAL A 48 -8.06 -12.14 -6.62
N ALA A 49 -7.56 -12.00 -5.39
CA ALA A 49 -7.94 -12.85 -4.26
C ALA A 49 -9.43 -12.70 -3.89
N LEU A 50 -9.95 -11.48 -3.96
CA LEU A 50 -11.37 -11.23 -3.70
C LEU A 50 -12.24 -11.76 -4.84
N GLY A 51 -11.81 -11.64 -6.10
CA GLY A 51 -12.55 -12.14 -7.26
C GLY A 51 -14.00 -11.68 -7.27
N GLY A 52 -14.94 -12.65 -7.19
CA GLY A 52 -16.39 -12.40 -7.09
C GLY A 52 -16.93 -12.20 -5.67
N ARG A 53 -16.08 -12.30 -4.63
CA ARG A 53 -16.52 -12.23 -3.22
C ARG A 53 -17.02 -10.84 -2.85
N PRO A 54 -18.03 -10.72 -1.97
CA PRO A 54 -18.51 -9.43 -1.50
C PRO A 54 -17.40 -8.62 -0.83
N HIS A 55 -17.21 -7.38 -1.28
CA HIS A 55 -16.22 -6.50 -0.67
C HIS A 55 -16.57 -5.02 -0.79
N ILE A 56 -16.08 -4.25 0.16
CA ILE A 56 -16.10 -2.79 0.18
C ILE A 56 -14.63 -2.37 0.13
N TYR A 57 -14.22 -1.63 -0.90
CA TYR A 57 -12.83 -1.27 -1.14
C TYR A 57 -12.64 0.24 -1.01
N LEU A 58 -11.88 0.66 0.00
CA LEU A 58 -11.50 2.05 0.22
C LEU A 58 -10.00 2.20 -0.08
N ASP A 59 -9.67 3.08 -1.02
CA ASP A 59 -8.31 3.46 -1.34
C ASP A 59 -7.92 4.72 -0.55
N ALA A 60 -7.13 4.54 0.51
CA ALA A 60 -6.73 5.64 1.37
C ALA A 60 -5.62 6.53 0.77
N ARG A 61 -5.14 6.26 -0.47
CA ARG A 61 -4.23 7.16 -1.19
C ARG A 61 -4.83 8.55 -1.41
N SER A 62 -6.16 8.66 -1.47
CA SER A 62 -6.87 9.96 -1.51
C SER A 62 -6.50 10.89 -0.35
N PHE A 63 -5.92 10.34 0.73
CA PHE A 63 -5.47 11.09 1.90
C PHE A 63 -3.95 11.37 1.90
N GLU A 64 -3.20 10.87 0.93
CA GLU A 64 -1.73 10.93 0.96
C GLU A 64 -1.18 12.35 1.01
N GLU A 65 -1.78 13.27 0.25
CA GLU A 65 -1.35 14.67 0.19
C GLU A 65 -1.87 15.54 1.34
N ARG A 66 -2.69 14.97 2.25
CA ARG A 66 -3.25 15.70 3.38
C ARG A 66 -2.38 15.54 4.62
N GLY A 67 -2.18 16.61 5.37
CA GLY A 67 -1.50 16.57 6.67
C GLY A 67 -2.36 15.94 7.78
N TYR A 68 -3.69 16.05 7.67
CA TYR A 68 -4.67 15.41 8.55
C TYR A 68 -5.96 15.13 7.78
N ILE A 69 -6.78 14.22 8.30
CA ILE A 69 -8.12 13.92 7.81
C ILE A 69 -9.13 14.01 8.97
N SER A 70 -10.31 14.49 8.68
CA SER A 70 -11.43 14.48 9.62
C SER A 70 -12.24 13.19 9.48
N TYR A 71 -13.10 12.91 10.48
CA TYR A 71 -14.06 11.81 10.37
C TYR A 71 -15.02 11.99 9.18
N ALA A 72 -15.34 13.23 8.82
CA ALA A 72 -16.14 13.55 7.65
C ALA A 72 -15.45 13.14 6.33
N ASP A 73 -14.15 13.37 6.22
CA ASP A 73 -13.37 12.93 5.06
C ASP A 73 -13.39 11.40 4.93
N LEU A 74 -13.19 10.68 6.04
CA LEU A 74 -13.26 9.22 6.05
C LEU A 74 -14.65 8.72 5.62
N LEU A 75 -15.73 9.30 6.15
CA LEU A 75 -17.10 8.91 5.78
C LEU A 75 -17.39 9.19 4.30
N LYS A 76 -16.83 10.27 3.73
CA LYS A 76 -16.99 10.58 2.30
C LYS A 76 -16.36 9.50 1.42
N GLU A 77 -15.16 9.06 1.75
CA GLU A 77 -14.49 7.97 1.01
C GLU A 77 -15.20 6.62 1.22
N LEU A 78 -15.65 6.34 2.45
CA LEU A 78 -16.48 5.16 2.71
C LEU A 78 -17.77 5.19 1.90
N GLN A 79 -18.46 6.34 1.83
CA GLN A 79 -19.66 6.49 1.01
C GLN A 79 -19.40 6.17 -0.46
N ALA A 80 -18.28 6.64 -1.02
CA ALA A 80 -17.90 6.33 -2.39
C ALA A 80 -17.64 4.82 -2.57
N ALA A 81 -16.92 4.18 -1.62
CA ALA A 81 -16.68 2.75 -1.64
C ALA A 81 -17.99 1.93 -1.55
N PHE A 82 -18.94 2.35 -0.70
CA PHE A 82 -20.26 1.72 -0.61
C PHE A 82 -21.07 1.88 -1.88
N ASN A 83 -21.08 3.06 -2.50
CA ASN A 83 -21.79 3.27 -3.76
C ASN A 83 -21.24 2.39 -4.88
N HIS A 84 -19.93 2.14 -4.90
CA HIS A 84 -19.32 1.18 -5.82
C HIS A 84 -19.77 -0.26 -5.50
N ALA A 85 -19.74 -0.66 -4.24
CA ALA A 85 -20.14 -2.00 -3.79
C ALA A 85 -21.61 -2.30 -4.09
N VAL A 86 -22.52 -1.34 -3.82
CA VAL A 86 -23.96 -1.47 -4.09
C VAL A 86 -24.25 -1.68 -5.58
N GLY A 87 -23.45 -1.09 -6.48
CA GLY A 87 -23.57 -1.34 -7.91
C GLY A 87 -23.45 -2.82 -8.27
N ARG A 88 -22.69 -3.60 -7.49
CA ARG A 88 -22.47 -5.03 -7.69
C ARG A 88 -23.36 -5.90 -6.78
N TRP A 89 -23.59 -5.47 -5.53
CA TRP A 89 -24.37 -6.18 -4.51
C TRP A 89 -25.56 -5.33 -4.06
N ARG A 90 -26.60 -5.25 -4.88
CA ARG A 90 -27.76 -4.38 -4.66
C ARG A 90 -28.49 -4.63 -3.33
N SER A 91 -28.49 -5.87 -2.85
CA SER A 91 -29.11 -6.22 -1.55
C SER A 91 -28.42 -5.57 -0.34
N LEU A 92 -27.22 -5.00 -0.48
CA LEU A 92 -26.63 -4.14 0.55
C LEU A 92 -27.49 -2.93 0.87
N LEU A 93 -28.27 -2.42 -0.08
CA LEU A 93 -29.19 -1.29 0.15
C LEU A 93 -30.22 -1.59 1.23
N ASP A 94 -30.70 -2.83 1.30
CA ASP A 94 -31.77 -3.21 2.24
C ASP A 94 -31.29 -3.11 3.69
N VAL A 95 -30.06 -3.53 3.98
CA VAL A 95 -29.49 -3.41 5.33
C VAL A 95 -28.98 -2.00 5.61
N LEU A 96 -28.48 -1.28 4.60
CA LEU A 96 -28.01 0.09 4.77
C LEU A 96 -29.13 1.08 5.12
N ARG A 97 -30.36 0.83 4.65
CA ARG A 97 -31.57 1.59 5.05
C ARG A 97 -31.87 1.53 6.54
N LEU A 98 -31.41 0.47 7.22
CA LEU A 98 -31.64 0.24 8.65
C LEU A 98 -30.53 0.86 9.53
N VAL A 99 -29.50 1.46 8.94
CA VAL A 99 -28.41 2.09 9.69
C VAL A 99 -28.72 3.56 9.95
N GLU A 100 -28.69 3.95 11.24
CA GLU A 100 -28.86 5.36 11.60
C GLU A 100 -27.77 6.23 10.94
N GLY A 101 -28.20 7.34 10.34
CA GLY A 101 -27.30 8.25 9.63
C GLY A 101 -26.98 7.84 8.19
N VAL A 102 -27.64 6.81 7.66
CA VAL A 102 -27.56 6.41 6.24
C VAL A 102 -28.87 6.76 5.55
N GLU A 103 -28.76 7.46 4.44
CA GLU A 103 -29.87 7.72 3.51
C GLU A 103 -29.64 6.90 2.23
N VAL A 104 -30.70 6.24 1.76
CA VAL A 104 -30.68 5.50 0.50
C VAL A 104 -31.67 6.15 -0.45
N ALA A 105 -31.18 6.71 -1.54
CA ALA A 105 -31.97 7.33 -2.60
C ALA A 105 -31.76 6.56 -3.91
N GLY A 106 -32.74 5.77 -4.31
CA GLY A 106 -32.61 4.87 -5.45
C GLY A 106 -31.51 3.83 -5.24
N ALA A 107 -30.46 3.89 -6.05
CA ALA A 107 -29.28 3.02 -5.94
C ALA A 107 -28.09 3.71 -5.26
N ALA A 108 -28.26 4.92 -4.71
CA ALA A 108 -27.19 5.68 -4.08
C ALA A 108 -27.33 5.67 -2.55
N VAL A 109 -26.18 5.59 -1.90
CA VAL A 109 -26.03 5.67 -0.44
C VAL A 109 -25.42 7.02 -0.10
N LYS A 110 -25.97 7.70 0.90
CA LYS A 110 -25.45 8.96 1.42
C LYS A 110 -25.32 8.86 2.94
N PHE A 111 -24.16 9.23 3.45
CA PHE A 111 -23.89 9.24 4.87
C PHE A 111 -24.13 10.64 5.45
N ARG A 112 -24.89 10.71 6.55
CA ARG A 112 -25.13 11.96 7.26
C ARG A 112 -23.96 12.35 8.15
N TRP A 113 -23.76 13.65 8.29
CA TRP A 113 -22.78 14.29 9.15
C TRP A 113 -23.49 14.97 10.34
N GLY A 114 -22.79 15.18 11.44
CA GLY A 114 -23.32 15.90 12.58
C GLY A 114 -23.86 15.02 13.69
N LYS A 115 -24.95 15.43 14.35
CA LYS A 115 -25.48 14.74 15.55
C LYS A 115 -25.91 13.30 15.27
N ASN A 116 -26.47 13.05 14.09
CA ASN A 116 -26.93 11.70 13.68
C ASN A 116 -25.96 11.07 12.65
N ARG A 117 -24.66 11.21 12.92
CA ARG A 117 -23.63 10.60 12.05
C ARG A 117 -23.64 9.08 12.12
N VAL A 118 -23.27 8.45 11.04
CA VAL A 118 -23.07 6.99 10.98
C VAL A 118 -22.08 6.56 12.05
N ARG A 119 -22.44 5.56 12.83
CA ARG A 119 -21.55 4.85 13.76
C ARG A 119 -20.99 3.62 13.05
N LEU A 120 -19.66 3.51 13.00
CA LEU A 120 -19.01 2.39 12.30
C LEU A 120 -19.40 1.03 12.88
N ALA A 121 -19.58 0.92 14.20
CA ALA A 121 -20.01 -0.33 14.83
C ALA A 121 -21.40 -0.76 14.36
N ASP A 122 -22.37 0.16 14.31
CA ASP A 122 -23.74 -0.14 13.89
C ASP A 122 -23.77 -0.55 12.40
N LEU A 123 -23.00 0.16 11.57
CA LEU A 123 -22.82 -0.17 10.17
C LEU A 123 -22.23 -1.58 10.01
N LEU A 124 -21.15 -1.89 10.72
CA LEU A 124 -20.48 -3.19 10.66
C LEU A 124 -21.39 -4.32 11.15
N ASN A 125 -22.18 -4.13 12.21
CA ASN A 125 -23.17 -5.13 12.67
C ASN A 125 -24.18 -5.46 11.57
N ARG A 126 -24.72 -4.45 10.87
CA ARG A 126 -25.67 -4.68 9.78
C ARG A 126 -25.04 -5.39 8.60
N LEU A 127 -23.79 -5.07 8.29
CA LEU A 127 -23.05 -5.74 7.24
C LEU A 127 -22.71 -7.20 7.59
N ASP A 128 -22.39 -7.47 8.85
CA ASP A 128 -22.16 -8.84 9.35
C ASP A 128 -23.42 -9.70 9.23
N GLN A 129 -24.57 -9.14 9.65
CA GLN A 129 -25.86 -9.81 9.49
C GLN A 129 -26.15 -10.12 8.02
N TRP A 130 -25.98 -9.14 7.12
CA TRP A 130 -26.20 -9.31 5.69
C TRP A 130 -25.33 -10.41 5.09
N ALA A 131 -24.04 -10.46 5.48
CA ALA A 131 -23.11 -11.47 5.01
C ALA A 131 -23.47 -12.86 5.56
N GLY A 132 -23.85 -12.93 6.85
CA GLY A 132 -24.29 -14.18 7.50
C GLY A 132 -25.56 -14.78 6.90
N GLU A 133 -26.56 -13.95 6.55
CA GLU A 133 -27.79 -14.39 5.87
C GLU A 133 -27.51 -15.00 4.49
N ARG A 134 -26.38 -14.66 3.87
CA ARG A 134 -25.93 -15.19 2.58
C ARG A 134 -24.98 -16.38 2.70
N GLY A 135 -24.53 -16.70 3.92
CA GLY A 135 -23.49 -17.70 4.16
C GLY A 135 -22.13 -17.31 3.57
N GLU A 136 -21.87 -16.01 3.41
CA GLU A 136 -20.67 -15.47 2.79
C GLU A 136 -19.88 -14.60 3.77
N ARG A 137 -18.59 -14.37 3.49
CA ARG A 137 -17.80 -13.34 4.19
C ARG A 137 -17.80 -12.06 3.38
N LEU A 138 -17.97 -10.92 4.04
CA LEU A 138 -17.79 -9.59 3.47
C LEU A 138 -16.40 -9.07 3.83
N TYR A 139 -15.63 -8.71 2.82
CA TYR A 139 -14.30 -8.15 2.98
C TYR A 139 -14.36 -6.62 2.98
N VAL A 140 -13.82 -5.99 4.03
CA VAL A 140 -13.67 -4.53 4.11
C VAL A 140 -12.19 -4.21 3.91
N VAL A 141 -11.86 -3.64 2.77
CA VAL A 141 -10.50 -3.36 2.35
C VAL A 141 -10.16 -1.90 2.59
N PHE A 142 -9.05 -1.66 3.30
CA PHE A 142 -8.39 -0.37 3.35
C PHE A 142 -7.03 -0.49 2.67
N ASP A 143 -6.93 -0.02 1.43
CA ASP A 143 -5.65 0.04 0.70
C ASP A 143 -4.87 1.28 1.15
N GLU A 144 -3.54 1.14 1.35
CA GLU A 144 -2.66 2.13 1.98
C GLU A 144 -3.17 2.59 3.35
N ALA A 145 -3.60 1.64 4.19
CA ALA A 145 -4.29 1.87 5.46
C ALA A 145 -3.48 2.72 6.48
N GLN A 146 -2.15 2.81 6.36
CA GLN A 146 -1.34 3.69 7.21
C GLN A 146 -1.73 5.18 7.06
N GLU A 147 -2.36 5.58 5.94
CA GLU A 147 -2.84 6.96 5.76
C GLU A 147 -3.98 7.31 6.73
N LEU A 148 -4.70 6.30 7.26
CA LEU A 148 -5.71 6.49 8.30
C LEU A 148 -5.11 6.95 9.65
N SER A 149 -3.80 6.84 9.84
CA SER A 149 -3.10 7.42 11.00
C SER A 149 -3.24 8.94 11.09
N LYS A 150 -3.57 9.60 9.98
CA LYS A 150 -3.81 11.04 9.89
C LYS A 150 -5.20 11.47 10.41
N LEU A 151 -6.06 10.50 10.77
CA LEU A 151 -7.41 10.78 11.27
C LEU A 151 -7.34 11.48 12.63
N ARG A 152 -7.97 12.65 12.73
CA ARG A 152 -8.04 13.46 13.94
C ARG A 152 -9.42 13.44 14.57
N GLY A 153 -9.48 13.42 15.90
CA GLY A 153 -10.74 13.44 16.67
C GLY A 153 -11.52 12.12 16.60
N ALA A 154 -11.01 11.09 15.95
CA ALA A 154 -11.57 9.73 15.91
C ALA A 154 -10.46 8.70 15.67
N SER A 155 -10.78 7.43 15.89
CA SER A 155 -9.92 6.30 15.55
C SER A 155 -10.75 5.18 14.95
N VAL A 156 -10.18 4.48 13.98
CA VAL A 156 -10.81 3.26 13.42
C VAL A 156 -10.42 2.01 14.20
N LEU A 157 -9.36 2.06 15.03
CA LEU A 157 -8.87 0.89 15.77
C LEU A 157 -9.92 0.25 16.68
N PRO A 158 -10.74 1.02 17.45
CA PRO A 158 -11.82 0.42 18.26
C PRO A 158 -12.85 -0.32 17.40
N ALA A 159 -13.16 0.18 16.19
CA ALA A 159 -14.11 -0.50 15.29
C ALA A 159 -13.51 -1.79 14.72
N LEU A 160 -12.21 -1.80 14.40
CA LEU A 160 -11.49 -3.01 13.98
C LEU A 160 -11.47 -4.06 15.11
N ALA A 161 -11.16 -3.64 16.34
CA ALA A 161 -11.14 -4.52 17.50
C ALA A 161 -12.54 -5.07 17.84
N TYR A 162 -13.56 -4.21 17.81
CA TYR A 162 -14.96 -4.63 18.00
C TYR A 162 -15.35 -5.68 16.97
N SER A 163 -15.06 -5.44 15.69
CA SER A 163 -15.35 -6.39 14.62
C SER A 163 -14.61 -7.71 14.82
N TYR A 164 -13.34 -7.65 15.19
CA TYR A 164 -12.53 -8.84 15.46
C TYR A 164 -13.17 -9.73 16.53
N ASP A 165 -13.68 -9.13 17.62
CA ASP A 165 -14.20 -9.87 18.77
C ASP A 165 -15.65 -10.35 18.56
N ASN A 166 -16.47 -9.59 17.84
CA ASN A 166 -17.93 -9.75 17.86
C ASN A 166 -18.54 -10.19 16.52
N LEU A 167 -17.88 -9.90 15.39
CA LEU A 167 -18.42 -10.16 14.06
C LEU A 167 -17.80 -11.43 13.46
N ARG A 168 -18.61 -12.23 12.79
CA ARG A 168 -18.19 -13.55 12.29
C ARG A 168 -18.01 -13.60 10.77
N ASN A 169 -18.69 -12.68 10.09
CA ASN A 169 -18.75 -12.66 8.63
C ASN A 169 -17.99 -11.47 8.01
N ILE A 170 -17.39 -10.59 8.84
CA ILE A 170 -16.58 -9.47 8.40
C ILE A 170 -15.10 -9.83 8.47
N VAL A 171 -14.38 -9.60 7.38
CA VAL A 171 -12.92 -9.72 7.31
C VAL A 171 -12.33 -8.40 6.87
N PHE A 172 -11.47 -7.80 7.68
CA PHE A 172 -10.72 -6.63 7.28
C PHE A 172 -9.44 -7.02 6.55
N VAL A 173 -9.20 -6.38 5.40
CA VAL A 173 -7.96 -6.48 4.65
C VAL A 173 -7.29 -5.11 4.65
N LEU A 174 -6.16 -4.99 5.33
CA LEU A 174 -5.40 -3.76 5.42
C LEU A 174 -4.13 -3.91 4.57
N SER A 175 -3.98 -3.09 3.56
CA SER A 175 -2.73 -3.07 2.80
C SER A 175 -1.92 -1.81 3.07
N GLY A 176 -0.61 -1.91 2.88
CA GLY A 176 0.28 -0.78 3.02
C GLY A 176 1.65 -0.97 2.37
N SER A 177 2.11 0.07 1.71
CA SER A 177 3.46 0.12 1.12
C SER A 177 4.54 0.53 2.13
N LYS A 178 4.12 1.13 3.24
CA LYS A 178 4.97 1.57 4.35
C LYS A 178 4.70 0.63 5.54
N ALA A 179 5.18 -0.62 5.47
CA ALA A 179 4.84 -1.68 6.41
C ALA A 179 5.08 -1.29 7.89
N ARG A 180 6.17 -0.54 8.17
CA ARG A 180 6.46 -0.03 9.52
C ARG A 180 5.44 0.99 9.99
N LEU A 181 5.02 1.93 9.13
CA LEU A 181 3.97 2.91 9.48
C LEU A 181 2.62 2.22 9.67
N LEU A 182 2.32 1.20 8.88
CA LEU A 182 1.11 0.41 9.08
C LEU A 182 1.14 -0.30 10.44
N GLY A 183 2.26 -0.93 10.82
CA GLY A 183 2.44 -1.53 12.14
C GLY A 183 2.32 -0.52 13.28
N GLN A 184 2.91 0.67 13.13
CA GLN A 184 2.79 1.76 14.11
C GLN A 184 1.35 2.29 14.20
N PHE A 185 0.65 2.42 13.08
CA PHE A 185 -0.76 2.82 13.06
C PHE A 185 -1.63 1.82 13.82
N LEU A 186 -1.45 0.52 13.57
CA LEU A 186 -2.21 -0.55 14.23
C LEU A 186 -1.77 -0.78 15.69
N LYS A 187 -0.60 -0.24 16.08
CA LYS A 187 -0.04 -0.37 17.44
C LYS A 187 -0.03 -1.83 17.92
N LEU A 188 0.39 -2.76 17.09
CA LEU A 188 0.30 -4.19 17.39
C LEU A 188 1.18 -4.65 18.56
N GLU A 189 2.23 -3.89 18.86
CA GLU A 189 3.19 -4.14 19.96
C GLU A 189 2.90 -3.29 21.20
N ASP A 190 1.90 -2.40 21.15
CA ASP A 190 1.52 -1.50 22.25
C ASP A 190 0.44 -2.16 23.11
N PRO A 191 0.71 -2.47 24.40
CA PRO A 191 -0.30 -3.05 25.31
C PRO A 191 -1.57 -2.22 25.45
N GLU A 192 -1.52 -0.90 25.25
CA GLU A 192 -2.68 -0.01 25.28
C GLU A 192 -3.52 -0.06 24.00
N SER A 193 -3.04 -0.75 22.97
CA SER A 193 -3.77 -0.85 21.70
C SER A 193 -4.96 -1.79 21.79
N PRO A 194 -6.11 -1.40 21.23
CA PRO A 194 -7.26 -2.31 21.10
C PRO A 194 -6.95 -3.59 20.29
N LEU A 195 -5.88 -3.59 19.48
CA LEU A 195 -5.49 -4.73 18.65
C LEU A 195 -4.32 -5.54 19.24
N TYR A 196 -3.81 -5.18 20.40
CA TYR A 196 -2.70 -5.89 21.05
C TYR A 196 -3.03 -7.38 21.30
N GLY A 197 -2.09 -8.25 21.00
CA GLY A 197 -2.20 -9.69 21.25
C GLY A 197 -3.17 -10.46 20.33
N ARG A 198 -3.83 -9.79 19.36
CA ARG A 198 -4.70 -10.49 18.41
C ARG A 198 -3.92 -11.15 17.30
N VAL A 199 -4.41 -12.32 16.88
CA VAL A 199 -3.85 -13.08 15.75
C VAL A 199 -4.21 -12.35 14.44
N ILE A 200 -3.21 -12.14 13.60
CA ILE A 200 -3.36 -11.43 12.33
C ILE A 200 -2.65 -12.22 11.25
N ASP A 201 -3.35 -12.54 10.18
CA ASP A 201 -2.73 -13.15 9.00
C ASP A 201 -1.92 -12.11 8.23
N ARG A 202 -0.66 -12.42 7.94
CA ARG A 202 0.27 -11.50 7.27
C ARG A 202 0.70 -12.08 5.93
N ILE A 203 0.55 -11.27 4.88
CA ILE A 203 0.97 -11.60 3.53
C ILE A 203 1.92 -10.51 3.07
N GLU A 204 3.17 -10.87 2.83
CA GLU A 204 4.21 -9.94 2.40
C GLU A 204 4.54 -10.17 0.92
N LEU A 205 4.37 -9.13 0.10
CA LEU A 205 4.78 -9.16 -1.30
C LEU A 205 6.19 -8.61 -1.45
N LYS A 206 7.10 -9.50 -1.78
CA LYS A 206 8.49 -9.14 -2.11
C LYS A 206 8.63 -8.77 -3.59
N PRO A 207 9.62 -7.94 -3.94
CA PRO A 207 10.04 -7.80 -5.33
C PRO A 207 10.40 -9.17 -5.93
N PHE A 208 10.29 -9.29 -7.23
CA PHE A 208 10.70 -10.49 -7.96
C PHE A 208 12.21 -10.72 -7.84
N THR A 209 12.62 -11.96 -7.78
CA THR A 209 14.03 -12.34 -7.98
C THR A 209 14.45 -12.06 -9.43
N GLU A 210 15.75 -12.14 -9.72
CA GLU A 210 16.25 -11.99 -11.09
C GLU A 210 15.61 -12.99 -12.06
N GLU A 211 15.44 -14.24 -11.61
CA GLU A 211 14.81 -15.30 -12.40
C GLU A 211 13.33 -14.99 -12.69
N GLN A 212 12.58 -14.61 -11.67
CA GLN A 212 11.16 -14.23 -11.79
C GLN A 212 11.00 -12.99 -12.69
N ALA A 213 11.84 -11.97 -12.51
CA ALA A 213 11.80 -10.76 -13.32
C ALA A 213 12.11 -11.04 -14.80
N THR A 214 13.13 -11.86 -15.05
CA THR A 214 13.52 -12.29 -16.41
C THR A 214 12.40 -13.07 -17.09
N ASP A 215 11.81 -14.04 -16.39
CA ASP A 215 10.68 -14.83 -16.90
C ASP A 215 9.44 -13.95 -17.16
N PHE A 216 9.11 -13.04 -16.21
CA PHE A 216 8.03 -12.06 -16.37
C PHE A 216 8.20 -11.22 -17.65
N LEU A 217 9.41 -10.69 -17.86
CA LEU A 217 9.74 -9.87 -19.04
C LEU A 217 9.65 -10.69 -20.33
N THR A 218 10.19 -11.90 -20.32
CA THR A 218 10.17 -12.80 -21.49
C THR A 218 8.75 -13.20 -21.87
N ARG A 219 7.94 -13.63 -20.90
CA ARG A 219 6.52 -13.99 -21.15
C ARG A 219 5.71 -12.78 -21.60
N GLY A 220 5.91 -11.63 -20.92
CA GLY A 220 5.17 -10.43 -21.26
C GLY A 220 5.48 -9.92 -22.67
N ALA A 221 6.73 -10.03 -23.14
CA ALA A 221 7.09 -9.72 -24.54
C ALA A 221 6.48 -10.71 -25.52
N ALA A 222 6.49 -12.00 -25.18
CA ALA A 222 5.92 -13.06 -26.02
C ALA A 222 4.40 -12.87 -26.26
N GLU A 223 3.65 -12.32 -25.29
CA GLU A 223 2.22 -11.95 -25.50
C GLU A 223 2.01 -11.00 -26.68
N TRP A 224 3.05 -10.30 -27.11
CA TRP A 224 3.04 -9.32 -28.21
C TRP A 224 3.86 -9.76 -29.44
N GLY A 225 4.33 -11.03 -29.44
CA GLY A 225 5.20 -11.54 -30.49
C GLY A 225 6.59 -10.86 -30.52
N LEU A 226 7.05 -10.34 -29.38
CA LEU A 226 8.34 -9.65 -29.22
C LEU A 226 9.28 -10.48 -28.34
N SER A 227 10.58 -10.20 -28.45
CA SER A 227 11.62 -10.72 -27.55
C SER A 227 12.46 -9.57 -27.00
N ILE A 228 12.84 -9.64 -25.73
CA ILE A 228 13.73 -8.67 -25.10
C ILE A 228 15.16 -9.22 -25.17
N GLU A 229 16.11 -8.44 -25.68
CA GLU A 229 17.49 -8.88 -25.89
C GLU A 229 18.22 -9.20 -24.58
N ASP A 230 18.16 -8.30 -23.60
CA ASP A 230 18.77 -8.50 -22.26
C ASP A 230 17.79 -8.18 -21.13
N PRO A 231 16.90 -9.13 -20.75
CA PRO A 231 16.01 -8.94 -19.60
C PRO A 231 16.77 -8.76 -18.26
N ARG A 232 17.99 -9.30 -18.17
CA ARG A 232 18.84 -9.13 -16.96
C ARG A 232 19.33 -7.70 -16.81
N GLN A 233 19.61 -7.01 -17.91
CA GLN A 233 19.95 -5.58 -17.86
C GLN A 233 18.78 -4.76 -17.30
N VAL A 234 17.55 -5.07 -17.72
CA VAL A 234 16.32 -4.44 -17.18
C VAL A 234 16.24 -4.66 -15.68
N TYR A 235 16.44 -5.90 -15.22
CA TYR A 235 16.44 -6.22 -13.77
C TYR A 235 17.53 -5.44 -13.02
N ARG A 236 18.77 -5.40 -13.53
CA ARG A 236 19.86 -4.66 -12.88
C ARG A 236 19.56 -3.17 -12.72
N LYS A 237 18.79 -2.58 -13.64
CA LYS A 237 18.45 -1.16 -13.62
C LYS A 237 17.18 -0.83 -12.85
N LEU A 238 16.14 -1.67 -12.96
CA LEU A 238 14.81 -1.42 -12.38
C LEU A 238 14.54 -2.24 -11.13
N GLY A 239 15.42 -3.20 -10.79
CA GLY A 239 15.14 -4.17 -9.73
C GLY A 239 14.02 -5.13 -10.09
N GLY A 240 13.54 -5.86 -9.08
CA GLY A 240 12.45 -6.83 -9.21
C GLY A 240 11.05 -6.25 -8.94
N VAL A 241 10.86 -4.94 -8.91
CA VAL A 241 9.56 -4.33 -8.61
C VAL A 241 8.62 -4.49 -9.80
N PRO A 242 7.54 -5.30 -9.67
CA PRO A 242 6.67 -5.65 -10.81
C PRO A 242 6.11 -4.44 -11.57
N GLY A 243 5.80 -3.36 -10.85
CA GLY A 243 5.26 -2.15 -11.47
C GLY A 243 6.26 -1.44 -12.40
N TRP A 244 7.55 -1.46 -12.08
CA TRP A 244 8.60 -0.93 -12.96
C TRP A 244 8.81 -1.82 -14.19
N LEU A 245 8.81 -3.14 -13.97
CA LEU A 245 8.94 -4.12 -15.05
C LEU A 245 7.77 -4.07 -16.02
N ALA A 246 6.53 -3.93 -15.51
CA ALA A 246 5.34 -3.77 -16.33
C ALA A 246 5.37 -2.45 -17.13
N MET A 247 5.84 -1.36 -16.51
CA MET A 247 6.01 -0.06 -17.19
C MET A 247 7.03 -0.15 -18.31
N TYR A 248 8.18 -0.79 -18.05
CA TYR A 248 9.17 -1.05 -19.10
C TYR A 248 8.57 -1.85 -20.24
N GLY A 249 7.91 -2.97 -19.93
CA GLY A 249 7.28 -3.82 -20.94
C GLY A 249 6.25 -3.08 -21.79
N TYR A 250 5.40 -2.26 -21.16
CA TYR A 250 4.44 -1.41 -21.86
C TYR A 250 5.13 -0.44 -22.83
N LYS A 251 6.19 0.24 -22.40
CA LYS A 251 6.96 1.15 -23.24
C LYS A 251 7.71 0.40 -24.35
N TYR A 252 8.25 -0.78 -24.04
CA TYR A 252 8.94 -1.61 -25.01
C TYR A 252 8.01 -2.07 -26.15
N VAL A 253 6.80 -2.49 -25.81
CA VAL A 253 5.78 -2.85 -26.82
C VAL A 253 5.46 -1.66 -27.73
N THR A 254 5.43 -0.45 -27.18
CA THR A 254 5.08 0.76 -27.93
C THR A 254 6.25 1.25 -28.80
N THR A 255 7.45 1.33 -28.23
CA THR A 255 8.64 1.90 -28.91
C THR A 255 9.39 0.89 -29.75
N LYS A 256 9.29 -0.40 -29.45
CA LYS A 256 10.07 -1.51 -30.00
C LYS A 256 11.60 -1.28 -29.89
N SER A 257 12.01 -0.45 -28.95
CA SER A 257 13.40 -0.12 -28.68
C SER A 257 13.72 -0.36 -27.21
N HIS A 258 14.67 -1.26 -26.95
CA HIS A 258 15.12 -1.61 -25.60
C HIS A 258 15.64 -0.37 -24.85
N ASP A 259 16.57 0.38 -25.47
CA ASP A 259 17.20 1.54 -24.85
C ASP A 259 16.21 2.68 -24.59
N ALA A 260 15.30 2.94 -25.54
CA ALA A 260 14.27 3.96 -25.37
C ALA A 260 13.31 3.60 -24.23
N ALA A 261 12.82 2.37 -24.20
CA ALA A 261 11.90 1.89 -23.17
C ALA A 261 12.54 1.93 -21.78
N LEU A 262 13.81 1.51 -21.66
CA LEU A 262 14.52 1.49 -20.38
C LEU A 262 14.78 2.92 -19.88
N ARG A 263 15.28 3.82 -20.74
CA ARG A 263 15.51 5.23 -20.40
C ARG A 263 14.24 5.92 -19.95
N GLU A 264 13.18 5.85 -20.76
CA GLU A 264 11.91 6.48 -20.45
C GLU A 264 11.27 5.92 -19.17
N THR A 265 11.47 4.63 -18.88
CA THR A 265 10.99 4.02 -17.64
C THR A 265 11.75 4.56 -16.44
N LEU A 266 13.08 4.63 -16.52
CA LEU A 266 13.92 5.21 -15.47
C LEU A 266 13.56 6.67 -15.20
N ASP A 267 13.45 7.50 -16.25
CA ASP A 267 13.09 8.92 -16.12
C ASP A 267 11.74 9.08 -15.42
N THR A 268 10.74 8.29 -15.83
CA THR A 268 9.42 8.31 -15.21
C THR A 268 9.49 7.85 -13.76
N ALA A 269 10.18 6.75 -13.49
CA ALA A 269 10.27 6.15 -12.16
C ALA A 269 11.02 7.07 -11.18
N VAL A 270 12.13 7.67 -11.59
CA VAL A 270 12.87 8.68 -10.81
C VAL A 270 12.00 9.90 -10.51
N SER A 271 11.24 10.39 -11.50
CA SER A 271 10.32 11.52 -11.30
C SER A 271 9.25 11.20 -10.24
N LEU A 272 8.67 9.99 -10.31
CA LEU A 272 7.68 9.53 -9.33
C LEU A 272 8.26 9.38 -7.92
N ILE A 273 9.47 8.83 -7.79
CA ILE A 273 10.15 8.70 -6.49
C ILE A 273 10.45 10.07 -5.90
N ARG A 274 10.91 11.02 -6.71
CA ARG A 274 11.15 12.41 -6.27
C ARG A 274 9.85 13.09 -5.82
N GLN A 275 8.72 12.81 -6.48
CA GLN A 275 7.42 13.30 -6.02
C GLN A 275 7.02 12.68 -4.68
N GLU A 276 7.23 11.38 -4.50
CA GLU A 276 6.98 10.70 -3.22
C GLU A 276 7.87 11.26 -2.10
N PHE A 277 9.11 11.60 -2.42
CA PHE A 277 10.02 12.21 -1.47
C PHE A 277 9.58 13.65 -1.11
N ARG A 278 9.11 14.44 -2.06
CA ARG A 278 8.49 15.75 -1.76
C ARG A 278 7.29 15.61 -0.83
N ASN A 279 6.43 14.62 -1.06
CA ASN A 279 5.29 14.34 -0.18
C ASN A 279 5.75 13.91 1.23
N PHE A 280 6.83 13.15 1.34
CA PHE A 280 7.45 12.82 2.63
C PHE A 280 7.97 14.06 3.36
N LEU A 281 8.46 15.06 2.65
CA LEU A 281 9.01 16.29 3.22
C LEU A 281 7.92 17.26 3.75
N ILE A 282 6.65 17.08 3.41
CA ILE A 282 5.56 17.92 3.94
C ILE A 282 5.60 17.91 5.47
N GLY A 283 5.75 19.11 6.08
CA GLY A 283 5.96 19.32 7.50
C GLY A 283 7.38 18.95 8.01
N ARG A 284 8.34 18.75 7.11
CA ARG A 284 9.76 18.46 7.39
C ARG A 284 10.70 19.29 6.54
N GLU A 285 10.22 20.35 5.93
CA GLU A 285 10.91 21.17 4.92
C GLU A 285 12.26 21.69 5.43
N GLN A 286 12.35 22.08 6.71
CA GLN A 286 13.60 22.54 7.32
C GLN A 286 14.70 21.48 7.38
N ALA A 287 14.33 20.20 7.38
CA ALA A 287 15.27 19.09 7.42
C ALA A 287 15.57 18.50 6.02
N GLU A 288 15.01 19.07 4.93
CA GLU A 288 15.21 18.58 3.57
C GLU A 288 16.70 18.40 3.20
N PRO A 289 17.61 19.37 3.45
CA PRO A 289 19.03 19.18 3.11
C PRO A 289 19.66 17.97 3.80
N ARG A 290 19.26 17.70 5.06
CA ARG A 290 19.73 16.55 5.83
C ARG A 290 19.21 15.24 5.25
N TYR A 291 17.92 15.16 4.92
CA TYR A 291 17.35 13.97 4.29
C TYR A 291 18.00 13.68 2.93
N LEU A 292 18.24 14.71 2.14
CA LEU A 292 18.97 14.57 0.86
C LEU A 292 20.41 14.08 1.06
N THR A 293 21.13 14.59 2.08
CA THR A 293 22.48 14.11 2.42
C THR A 293 22.46 12.64 2.79
N VAL A 294 21.51 12.21 3.64
CA VAL A 294 21.35 10.79 4.01
C VAL A 294 21.10 9.94 2.77
N MET A 295 20.15 10.32 1.89
CA MET A 295 19.81 9.56 0.70
C MET A 295 21.00 9.47 -0.29
N LYS A 296 21.71 10.57 -0.52
CA LYS A 296 22.92 10.58 -1.37
C LYS A 296 24.02 9.67 -0.83
N THR A 297 24.25 9.69 0.49
CA THR A 297 25.25 8.84 1.15
C THR A 297 24.87 7.38 1.07
N ALA A 298 23.60 7.06 1.32
CA ALA A 298 23.09 5.69 1.33
C ALA A 298 22.74 5.14 -0.07
N LYS A 299 22.92 5.90 -1.15
CA LYS A 299 22.60 5.49 -2.52
C LYS A 299 23.12 4.09 -2.90
N ARG A 300 24.33 3.74 -2.43
CA ARG A 300 24.98 2.43 -2.64
C ARG A 300 25.21 1.69 -1.32
N CYS A 301 24.29 1.86 -0.37
CA CYS A 301 24.38 1.43 1.01
C CYS A 301 25.43 2.23 1.82
N ALA A 302 25.09 2.53 3.05
CA ALA A 302 26.00 3.20 3.98
C ALA A 302 25.76 2.73 5.42
N ALA A 303 26.83 2.62 6.20
CA ALA A 303 26.74 2.40 7.63
C ALA A 303 26.24 3.67 8.33
N TRP A 304 25.67 3.49 9.53
CA TRP A 304 25.21 4.63 10.34
C TRP A 304 26.31 5.68 10.56
N SER A 305 27.53 5.24 10.83
CA SER A 305 28.69 6.14 11.05
C SER A 305 29.11 6.91 9.80
N GLU A 306 28.92 6.36 8.62
CA GLU A 306 29.20 7.04 7.35
C GLU A 306 28.16 8.13 7.08
N ILE A 307 26.88 7.81 7.36
CA ILE A 307 25.79 8.79 7.27
C ILE A 307 26.01 9.95 8.25
N LYS A 308 26.42 9.67 9.51
CA LYS A 308 26.72 10.70 10.49
C LYS A 308 27.84 11.62 10.00
N ARG A 309 28.97 11.04 9.56
CA ARG A 309 30.11 11.82 9.03
C ARG A 309 29.72 12.69 7.84
N ALA A 310 28.91 12.20 6.93
CA ALA A 310 28.44 12.95 5.77
C ALA A 310 27.55 14.14 6.19
N LEU A 311 26.67 13.95 7.19
CA LEU A 311 25.85 15.03 7.74
C LEU A 311 26.69 16.10 8.45
N GLU A 312 27.66 15.68 9.29
CA GLU A 312 28.59 16.59 9.99
C GLU A 312 29.44 17.39 9.02
N ALA A 313 29.94 16.75 7.97
CA ALA A 313 30.68 17.41 6.93
C ALA A 313 29.83 18.44 6.15
N ALA A 314 28.56 18.14 5.90
CA ALA A 314 27.65 19.05 5.21
C ALA A 314 27.26 20.28 6.07
N GLU A 315 27.17 20.12 7.40
CA GLU A 315 26.81 21.22 8.32
C GLU A 315 28.01 21.93 8.97
N GLY A 316 29.21 21.37 8.87
CA GLY A 316 30.42 21.94 9.50
C GLY A 316 30.39 21.91 11.03
N ARG A 317 29.59 21.02 11.63
CA ARG A 317 29.44 20.87 13.09
C ARG A 317 29.14 19.44 13.48
N GLU A 318 29.37 19.09 14.73
CA GLU A 318 28.95 17.82 15.30
C GLU A 318 27.42 17.72 15.36
N ILE A 319 26.87 16.53 15.05
CA ILE A 319 25.43 16.24 15.09
C ILE A 319 25.17 15.16 16.12
N ASN A 320 24.16 15.38 16.96
CA ASN A 320 23.75 14.42 17.98
C ASN A 320 23.28 13.10 17.37
N ASP A 321 23.70 11.98 17.94
CA ASP A 321 23.38 10.62 17.50
C ASP A 321 21.87 10.35 17.42
N ALA A 322 21.10 10.92 18.36
CA ALA A 322 19.65 10.80 18.34
C ALA A 322 19.00 11.51 17.13
N GLU A 323 19.60 12.62 16.67
CA GLU A 323 19.15 13.34 15.47
C GLU A 323 19.41 12.50 14.20
N VAL A 324 20.63 11.98 14.05
CA VAL A 324 21.00 11.08 12.95
C VAL A 324 20.07 9.88 12.90
N THR A 325 19.90 9.22 14.05
CA THR A 325 19.03 8.04 14.18
C THR A 325 17.57 8.37 13.82
N LYS A 326 17.07 9.53 14.21
CA LYS A 326 15.71 9.99 13.87
C LYS A 326 15.54 10.21 12.36
N LEU A 327 16.52 10.82 11.70
CA LEU A 327 16.50 11.03 10.23
C LEU A 327 16.44 9.68 9.51
N ILE A 328 17.35 8.77 9.85
CA ILE A 328 17.39 7.42 9.24
C ILE A 328 16.08 6.66 9.52
N LYS A 329 15.59 6.65 10.77
CA LYS A 329 14.34 5.99 11.15
C LYS A 329 13.15 6.50 10.36
N ASN A 330 13.07 7.80 10.10
CA ASN A 330 12.02 8.38 9.28
C ASN A 330 12.08 7.85 7.83
N LEU A 331 13.27 7.84 7.21
CA LEU A 331 13.44 7.30 5.85
C LEU A 331 13.10 5.81 5.77
N VAL A 332 13.48 5.03 6.79
CA VAL A 332 13.12 3.62 6.89
C VAL A 332 11.62 3.42 7.07
N ASN A 333 10.96 4.22 7.89
CA ASN A 333 9.51 4.14 8.09
C ASN A 333 8.73 4.45 6.81
N TYR A 334 9.26 5.30 5.95
CA TYR A 334 8.66 5.66 4.67
C TYR A 334 9.15 4.80 3.50
N SER A 335 9.96 3.76 3.78
CA SER A 335 10.49 2.81 2.78
C SER A 335 11.41 3.45 1.72
N PHE A 336 12.07 4.55 2.04
CA PHE A 336 13.17 5.09 1.23
C PHE A 336 14.49 4.38 1.50
N LEU A 337 14.66 3.89 2.74
CA LEU A 337 15.79 3.06 3.16
C LEU A 337 15.30 1.79 3.86
N GLU A 338 16.11 0.75 3.80
CA GLU A 338 15.96 -0.47 4.56
C GLU A 338 17.29 -0.83 5.22
N LYS A 339 17.24 -1.47 6.39
CA LYS A 339 18.42 -1.89 7.12
C LYS A 339 18.77 -3.33 6.74
N PHE A 340 19.95 -3.54 6.20
CA PHE A 340 20.53 -4.85 5.89
C PHE A 340 21.80 -5.05 6.73
N GLY A 341 21.72 -5.87 7.77
CA GLY A 341 22.82 -6.00 8.73
C GLY A 341 23.15 -4.66 9.37
N ASP A 342 24.38 -4.17 9.14
CA ASP A 342 24.87 -2.90 9.70
C ASP A 342 24.78 -1.71 8.74
N VAL A 343 24.25 -1.90 7.54
CA VAL A 343 24.12 -0.84 6.53
C VAL A 343 22.67 -0.52 6.21
N TYR A 344 22.45 0.69 5.71
CA TYR A 344 21.18 1.19 5.20
C TYR A 344 21.27 1.35 3.68
N CYS A 345 20.34 0.74 2.97
CA CYS A 345 20.28 0.74 1.50
C CYS A 345 18.91 1.17 1.01
N PRO A 346 18.78 1.76 -0.19
CA PRO A 346 17.52 1.81 -0.89
C PRO A 346 17.01 0.39 -1.15
N PRO A 347 15.71 0.10 -0.86
CA PRO A 347 15.14 -1.24 -1.09
C PRO A 347 14.89 -1.55 -2.57
N ASP A 348 15.07 -0.56 -3.44
CA ASP A 348 14.84 -0.60 -4.88
C ASP A 348 15.97 0.22 -5.55
N PRO A 349 16.65 -0.31 -6.59
CA PRO A 349 17.72 0.43 -7.30
C PRO A 349 17.28 1.80 -7.83
N VAL A 350 16.02 1.92 -8.28
CA VAL A 350 15.47 3.16 -8.82
C VAL A 350 15.37 4.25 -7.76
N ILE A 351 15.13 3.89 -6.49
CA ILE A 351 15.18 4.84 -5.37
C ILE A 351 16.58 5.43 -5.26
N GLY A 352 17.63 4.61 -5.36
CA GLY A 352 19.01 5.08 -5.38
C GLY A 352 19.30 6.05 -6.53
N GLU A 353 18.75 5.79 -7.72
CA GLU A 353 18.95 6.66 -8.90
C GLU A 353 18.21 8.00 -8.80
N ALA A 354 17.26 8.17 -7.87
CA ALA A 354 16.53 9.41 -7.67
C ALA A 354 17.35 10.48 -6.90
N PHE A 355 18.45 10.09 -6.27
CA PHE A 355 19.32 10.92 -5.41
C PHE A 355 20.78 10.81 -5.81
#